data_4de54bfa8260118c95ab1f03d398a1ae
#
_entry.id   4de54bfa8260118c95ab1f03d398a1ae
#
_cell.length_a   1.000
_cell.length_b   1.000
_cell.length_c   1.000
_cell.angle_alpha   90.00
_cell.angle_beta   90.00
_cell.angle_gamma   90.00
#
_symmetry.space_group_name_H-M   'P 1'
#
loop_
_entity.id
_entity.type
_entity.pdbx_description
1 polymer ?
#
loop_
_entity_poly.entity_id
_entity_poly.type
_entity_poly.pdbx_seq_one_letter_code
_entity_poly.pdbx_strand_id
1 'polypeptide(L)'
;MTERDLEQSMKIDIKLDVFEGPLDLLLHLIEKNKVSIYDIPIVEITNQYMEYIREMEKSYSMESMSEFLVMAATLLKIKSKMLLPQPEKEEEEDPREELVRRLTEYKMYKYAAEELKDLSVDAQKVFFKSETVPEEIKYYEEPIHPEEIVGDITLEKLNQIFRMVMRRKKDREDPV
;
A
#
# COMPACT_ATOMS: atom_id res chain seq x y z
N MET A 1 -21.86 -4.22 44.30
CA MET A 1 -21.23 -4.53 42.97
C MET A 1 -22.34 -5.03 42.11
N THR A 2 -22.87 -4.15 41.26
CA THR A 2 -24.03 -4.39 40.41
C THR A 2 -23.55 -4.90 39.05
N GLU A 3 -24.34 -5.80 38.43
CA GLU A 3 -24.06 -6.37 37.10
C GLU A 3 -23.78 -5.34 36.01
N ARG A 4 -24.15 -4.09 36.21
CA ARG A 4 -23.81 -2.97 35.31
C ARG A 4 -22.32 -2.61 35.28
N ASP A 5 -21.57 -2.90 36.35
CA ASP A 5 -20.13 -2.64 36.41
C ASP A 5 -19.32 -3.72 35.66
N LEU A 6 -19.92 -4.88 35.40
CA LEU A 6 -19.30 -5.95 34.63
C LEU A 6 -19.46 -5.78 33.10
N GLU A 7 -20.52 -5.13 32.65
CA GLU A 7 -20.72 -4.82 31.23
C GLU A 7 -19.85 -3.65 30.73
N GLN A 8 -19.46 -2.75 31.64
CA GLN A 8 -18.61 -1.60 31.31
C GLN A 8 -17.12 -1.93 31.35
N SER A 9 -16.74 -3.14 31.70
CA SER A 9 -15.35 -3.62 31.77
C SER A 9 -14.98 -4.61 30.67
N MET A 10 -15.77 -4.75 29.61
CA MET A 10 -15.24 -5.24 28.35
C MET A 10 -14.44 -4.10 27.72
N LYS A 11 -13.31 -3.76 28.36
CA LYS A 11 -12.22 -3.09 27.66
C LYS A 11 -11.94 -3.96 26.45
N ILE A 12 -12.31 -3.45 25.31
CA ILE A 12 -11.81 -3.94 24.03
C ILE A 12 -10.30 -3.72 24.14
N ASP A 13 -9.56 -4.77 24.47
CA ASP A 13 -8.10 -4.80 24.34
C ASP A 13 -7.81 -4.73 22.84
N ILE A 14 -7.87 -3.52 22.33
CA ILE A 14 -7.53 -3.22 20.94
C ILE A 14 -6.02 -3.30 20.87
N LYS A 15 -5.51 -4.47 20.54
CA LYS A 15 -4.14 -4.62 20.06
C LYS A 15 -4.09 -4.00 18.68
N LEU A 16 -3.68 -2.76 18.63
CA LEU A 16 -3.60 -1.92 17.44
C LEU A 16 -2.48 -2.31 16.47
N ASP A 17 -1.58 -3.20 16.87
CA ASP A 17 -0.65 -3.90 15.96
C ASP A 17 -1.35 -4.84 14.96
N VAL A 18 -2.70 -4.83 14.95
CA VAL A 18 -3.53 -5.78 14.18
C VAL A 18 -3.99 -5.21 12.83
N PHE A 19 -4.07 -3.88 12.68
CA PHE A 19 -4.59 -3.28 11.44
C PHE A 19 -3.49 -2.68 10.59
N GLU A 20 -3.44 -3.10 9.32
CA GLU A 20 -2.46 -2.61 8.34
C GLU A 20 -2.78 -1.19 7.83
N GLY A 21 -3.98 -0.66 8.16
CA GLY A 21 -4.40 0.68 7.78
C GLY A 21 -5.88 0.95 8.01
N PRO A 22 -6.35 2.16 7.64
CA PRO A 22 -7.73 2.58 7.90
C PRO A 22 -8.79 1.74 7.17
N LEU A 23 -8.49 1.24 5.97
CA LEU A 23 -9.39 0.36 5.23
C LEU A 23 -9.53 -1.01 5.89
N ASP A 24 -8.45 -1.52 6.49
CA ASP A 24 -8.48 -2.77 7.23
C ASP A 24 -9.36 -2.68 8.47
N LEU A 25 -9.22 -1.59 9.23
CA LEU A 25 -10.09 -1.30 10.36
C LEU A 25 -11.56 -1.22 9.92
N LEU A 26 -11.86 -0.55 8.80
CA LEU A 26 -13.23 -0.45 8.29
C LEU A 26 -13.80 -1.80 7.89
N LEU A 27 -13.03 -2.64 7.18
CA LEU A 27 -13.47 -4.01 6.86
C LEU A 27 -13.76 -4.82 8.11
N HIS A 28 -12.89 -4.73 9.11
CA HIS A 28 -13.11 -5.39 10.39
C HIS A 28 -14.44 -4.95 11.05
N LEU A 29 -14.73 -3.63 11.06
CA LEU A 29 -15.97 -3.11 11.61
C LEU A 29 -17.21 -3.58 10.83
N ILE A 30 -17.13 -3.61 9.50
CA ILE A 30 -18.18 -4.10 8.61
C ILE A 30 -18.47 -5.58 8.90
N GLU A 31 -17.44 -6.40 9.00
CA GLU A 31 -17.54 -7.83 9.27
C GLU A 31 -18.05 -8.09 10.69
N LYS A 32 -17.56 -7.35 11.69
CA LYS A 32 -18.03 -7.44 13.09
C LYS A 32 -19.53 -7.14 13.22
N ASN A 33 -20.00 -6.15 12.48
CA ASN A 33 -21.41 -5.77 12.45
C ASN A 33 -22.25 -6.65 11.49
N LYS A 34 -21.62 -7.57 10.75
CA LYS A 34 -22.28 -8.46 9.76
C LYS A 34 -23.10 -7.70 8.71
N VAL A 35 -22.64 -6.55 8.30
CA VAL A 35 -23.29 -5.70 7.29
C VAL A 35 -22.61 -5.87 5.93
N SER A 36 -23.38 -5.57 4.87
CA SER A 36 -22.83 -5.64 3.51
C SER A 36 -21.91 -4.48 3.22
N ILE A 37 -20.79 -4.76 2.52
CA ILE A 37 -19.87 -3.73 2.02
C ILE A 37 -20.54 -2.78 1.02
N TYR A 38 -21.63 -3.22 0.37
CA TYR A 38 -22.39 -2.42 -0.60
C TYR A 38 -23.48 -1.57 0.06
N ASP A 39 -23.82 -1.87 1.32
CA ASP A 39 -24.83 -1.12 2.09
C ASP A 39 -24.33 -0.86 3.52
N ILE A 40 -23.40 0.05 3.62
CA ILE A 40 -22.72 0.39 4.87
C ILE A 40 -23.59 1.36 5.67
N PRO A 41 -23.98 1.01 6.91
CA PRO A 41 -24.66 1.94 7.81
C PRO A 41 -23.65 2.97 8.32
N ILE A 42 -23.46 4.04 7.52
CA ILE A 42 -22.38 5.03 7.72
C ILE A 42 -22.39 5.64 9.11
N VAL A 43 -23.58 5.91 9.67
CA VAL A 43 -23.70 6.53 11.00
C VAL A 43 -23.06 5.65 12.07
N GLU A 44 -23.39 4.35 12.06
CA GLU A 44 -22.92 3.39 13.05
C GLU A 44 -21.43 3.10 12.88
N ILE A 45 -21.02 2.81 11.65
CA ILE A 45 -19.60 2.50 11.33
C ILE A 45 -18.71 3.70 11.64
N THR A 46 -19.15 4.93 11.31
CA THR A 46 -18.39 6.14 11.64
C THR A 46 -18.23 6.31 13.14
N ASN A 47 -19.27 6.08 13.93
CA ASN A 47 -19.21 6.20 15.38
C ASN A 47 -18.22 5.20 15.97
N GLN A 48 -18.30 3.92 15.59
CA GLN A 48 -17.37 2.88 16.02
C GLN A 48 -15.93 3.20 15.58
N TYR A 49 -15.74 3.66 14.35
CA TYR A 49 -14.45 4.07 13.85
C TYR A 49 -13.84 5.18 14.71
N MET A 50 -14.62 6.21 15.07
CA MET A 50 -14.16 7.31 15.92
C MET A 50 -13.81 6.84 17.35
N GLU A 51 -14.48 5.82 17.88
CA GLU A 51 -14.13 5.22 19.18
C GLU A 51 -12.76 4.54 19.10
N TYR A 52 -12.48 3.78 18.03
CA TYR A 52 -11.17 3.19 17.78
C TYR A 52 -10.08 4.27 17.68
N ILE A 53 -10.31 5.36 16.94
CA ILE A 53 -9.35 6.47 16.83
C ILE A 53 -9.03 7.07 18.20
N ARG A 54 -10.01 7.28 19.05
CA ARG A 54 -9.80 7.83 20.41
C ARG A 54 -8.96 6.91 21.29
N GLU A 55 -9.13 5.60 21.17
CA GLU A 55 -8.28 4.65 21.88
C GLU A 55 -6.85 4.64 21.32
N MET A 56 -6.70 4.72 20.01
CA MET A 56 -5.40 4.84 19.32
C MET A 56 -4.62 6.07 19.77
N GLU A 57 -5.28 7.22 19.91
CA GLU A 57 -4.66 8.48 20.31
C GLU A 57 -3.92 8.39 21.64
N LYS A 58 -4.33 7.48 22.53
CA LYS A 58 -3.68 7.26 23.82
C LYS A 58 -2.32 6.57 23.74
N SER A 59 -2.05 5.85 22.64
CA SER A 59 -0.91 4.93 22.52
C SER A 59 0.00 5.21 21.33
N TYR A 60 -0.48 5.96 20.33
CA TYR A 60 0.22 6.18 19.06
C TYR A 60 0.57 7.65 18.83
N SER A 61 1.65 7.88 18.06
CA SER A 61 2.02 9.22 17.63
C SER A 61 1.07 9.76 16.57
N MET A 62 0.93 11.07 16.47
CA MET A 62 0.13 11.74 15.47
C MET A 62 0.54 11.36 14.04
N GLU A 63 1.83 11.14 13.81
CA GLU A 63 2.38 10.75 12.53
C GLU A 63 1.86 9.37 12.10
N SER A 64 1.89 8.38 13.01
CA SER A 64 1.37 7.03 12.76
C SER A 64 -0.14 7.00 12.56
N MET A 65 -0.87 8.01 13.05
CA MET A 65 -2.32 8.11 12.96
C MET A 65 -2.81 8.91 11.75
N SER A 66 -1.92 9.57 11.01
CA SER A 66 -2.30 10.52 9.95
C SER A 66 -3.29 9.95 8.94
N GLU A 67 -3.07 8.75 8.43
CA GLU A 67 -3.96 8.08 7.47
C GLU A 67 -5.34 7.77 8.07
N PHE A 68 -5.36 7.36 9.34
CA PHE A 68 -6.61 7.09 10.05
C PHE A 68 -7.42 8.37 10.26
N LEU A 69 -6.78 9.50 10.54
CA LEU A 69 -7.45 10.79 10.68
C LEU A 69 -8.03 11.29 9.35
N VAL A 70 -7.31 11.09 8.24
CA VAL A 70 -7.84 11.41 6.89
C VAL A 70 -9.09 10.59 6.59
N MET A 71 -9.09 9.29 6.94
CA MET A 71 -10.27 8.44 6.77
C MET A 71 -11.41 8.88 7.70
N ALA A 72 -11.13 9.24 8.95
CA ALA A 72 -12.12 9.79 9.87
C ALA A 72 -12.81 11.02 9.29
N ALA A 73 -12.06 11.97 8.74
CA ALA A 73 -12.59 13.15 8.06
C ALA A 73 -13.46 12.77 6.85
N THR A 74 -13.04 11.77 6.07
CA THR A 74 -13.81 11.26 4.94
C THR A 74 -15.14 10.67 5.38
N LEU A 75 -15.15 9.83 6.42
CA LEU A 75 -16.38 9.25 6.98
C LEU A 75 -17.33 10.31 7.53
N LEU A 76 -16.82 11.32 8.23
CA LEU A 76 -17.63 12.43 8.73
C LEU A 76 -18.23 13.24 7.58
N LYS A 77 -17.51 13.45 6.49
CA LYS A 77 -18.02 14.11 5.28
C LYS A 77 -19.16 13.31 4.65
N ILE A 78 -19.00 12.00 4.48
CA ILE A 78 -20.04 11.11 3.94
C ILE A 78 -21.27 11.13 4.85
N LYS A 79 -21.07 10.96 6.17
CA LYS A 79 -22.14 11.00 7.17
C LYS A 79 -22.91 12.32 7.12
N SER A 80 -22.22 13.46 7.02
CA SER A 80 -22.84 14.77 6.91
C SER A 80 -23.70 14.90 5.64
N LYS A 81 -23.17 14.46 4.50
CA LYS A 81 -23.92 14.46 3.24
C LYS A 81 -25.20 13.63 3.31
N MET A 82 -25.14 12.44 3.93
CA MET A 82 -26.30 11.56 4.07
C MET A 82 -27.37 12.06 5.06
N LEU A 83 -26.99 12.87 6.05
CA LEU A 83 -27.91 13.40 7.06
C LEU A 83 -28.54 14.73 6.65
N LEU A 84 -27.96 15.44 5.71
CA LEU A 84 -28.51 16.70 5.22
C LEU A 84 -29.68 16.45 4.25
N PRO A 85 -30.79 17.23 4.34
CA PRO A 85 -31.85 17.18 3.34
C PRO A 85 -31.28 17.55 1.97
N GLN A 86 -31.39 16.65 1.00
CA GLN A 86 -31.00 16.95 -0.37
C GLN A 86 -32.16 17.63 -1.12
N PRO A 87 -31.89 18.65 -1.93
CA PRO A 87 -32.92 19.22 -2.83
C PRO A 87 -33.25 18.20 -3.93
N GLU A 88 -34.55 17.99 -4.20
CA GLU A 88 -35.13 16.92 -5.05
C GLU A 88 -34.66 16.89 -6.53
N LYS A 89 -33.57 17.55 -6.94
CA LYS A 89 -33.32 17.83 -8.36
C LYS A 89 -31.95 17.39 -8.92
N GLU A 90 -31.09 16.78 -8.13
CA GLU A 90 -29.83 16.28 -8.69
C GLU A 90 -29.73 14.77 -8.42
N GLU A 91 -29.52 13.99 -9.49
CA GLU A 91 -29.05 12.60 -9.42
C GLU A 91 -27.62 12.66 -8.84
N GLU A 92 -27.48 13.03 -7.55
CA GLU A 92 -26.18 12.96 -6.90
C GLU A 92 -25.83 11.48 -6.70
N GLU A 93 -24.66 11.11 -7.16
CA GLU A 93 -24.03 9.82 -6.88
C GLU A 93 -24.04 9.54 -5.37
N ASP A 94 -24.28 8.29 -4.98
CA ASP A 94 -24.27 7.89 -3.57
C ASP A 94 -22.92 8.30 -2.95
N PRO A 95 -22.91 9.17 -1.91
CA PRO A 95 -21.67 9.65 -1.31
C PRO A 95 -20.79 8.53 -0.73
N ARG A 96 -21.30 7.30 -0.62
CA ARG A 96 -20.57 6.10 -0.18
C ARG A 96 -19.84 5.38 -1.32
N GLU A 97 -20.17 5.65 -2.58
CA GLU A 97 -19.73 4.85 -3.74
C GLU A 97 -18.20 4.72 -3.82
N GLU A 98 -17.48 5.82 -3.67
CA GLU A 98 -16.02 5.82 -3.67
C GLU A 98 -15.44 5.00 -2.50
N LEU A 99 -16.06 5.07 -1.32
CA LEU A 99 -15.63 4.28 -0.17
C LEU A 99 -15.87 2.79 -0.41
N VAL A 100 -17.03 2.42 -0.94
CA VAL A 100 -17.38 1.04 -1.29
C VAL A 100 -16.40 0.49 -2.31
N ARG A 101 -16.07 1.25 -3.35
CA ARG A 101 -15.08 0.87 -4.36
C ARG A 101 -13.72 0.56 -3.73
N ARG A 102 -13.20 1.47 -2.92
CA ARG A 102 -11.91 1.31 -2.23
C ARG A 102 -11.88 0.11 -1.29
N LEU A 103 -12.95 -0.11 -0.53
CA LEU A 103 -13.06 -1.25 0.38
C LEU A 103 -13.12 -2.58 -0.38
N THR A 104 -13.82 -2.62 -1.50
CA THR A 104 -13.92 -3.81 -2.37
C THR A 104 -12.56 -4.14 -2.99
N GLU A 105 -11.87 -3.13 -3.52
CA GLU A 105 -10.51 -3.29 -4.07
C GLU A 105 -9.55 -3.80 -2.98
N TYR A 106 -9.56 -3.19 -1.80
CA TYR A 106 -8.70 -3.61 -0.69
C TYR A 106 -8.98 -5.05 -0.26
N LYS A 107 -10.25 -5.43 -0.12
CA LYS A 107 -10.65 -6.80 0.22
C LYS A 107 -10.15 -7.81 -0.81
N MET A 108 -10.23 -7.48 -2.09
CA MET A 108 -9.71 -8.32 -3.17
C MET A 108 -8.19 -8.49 -3.08
N TYR A 109 -7.44 -7.41 -2.85
CA TYR A 109 -5.98 -7.49 -2.69
C TYR A 109 -5.59 -8.26 -1.43
N LYS A 110 -6.29 -8.07 -0.33
CA LYS A 110 -6.05 -8.82 0.91
C LYS A 110 -6.25 -10.32 0.71
N TYR A 111 -7.33 -10.71 0.04
CA TYR A 111 -7.58 -12.11 -0.31
C TYR A 111 -6.45 -12.68 -1.19
N ALA A 112 -6.06 -11.96 -2.23
CA ALA A 112 -4.98 -12.39 -3.11
C ALA A 112 -3.63 -12.53 -2.35
N ALA A 113 -3.37 -11.63 -1.41
CA ALA A 113 -2.15 -11.69 -0.58
C ALA A 113 -2.16 -12.92 0.35
N GLU A 114 -3.30 -13.29 0.94
CA GLU A 114 -3.45 -14.49 1.75
C GLU A 114 -3.23 -15.76 0.92
N GLU A 115 -3.79 -15.85 -0.28
CA GLU A 115 -3.57 -16.96 -1.22
C GLU A 115 -2.09 -17.09 -1.61
N LEU A 116 -1.43 -15.97 -1.93
CA LEU A 116 0.00 -15.97 -2.25
C LEU A 116 0.85 -16.38 -1.05
N LYS A 117 0.47 -16.00 0.16
CA LYS A 117 1.16 -16.40 1.38
C LYS A 117 1.09 -17.91 1.59
N ASP A 118 -0.09 -18.51 1.37
CA ASP A 118 -0.28 -19.95 1.49
C ASP A 118 0.54 -20.72 0.44
N LEU A 119 0.55 -20.25 -0.81
CA LEU A 119 1.39 -20.79 -1.87
C LEU A 119 2.88 -20.66 -1.54
N SER A 120 3.30 -19.55 -0.91
CA SER A 120 4.69 -19.35 -0.48
C SER A 120 5.13 -20.35 0.59
N VAL A 121 4.24 -20.70 1.53
CA VAL A 121 4.51 -21.71 2.56
C VAL A 121 4.77 -23.08 1.93
N ASP A 122 4.03 -23.44 0.90
CA ASP A 122 4.23 -24.71 0.19
C ASP A 122 5.50 -24.67 -0.68
N ALA A 123 5.78 -23.54 -1.32
CA ALA A 123 7.01 -23.35 -2.10
C ALA A 123 8.28 -23.44 -1.24
N GLN A 124 8.23 -22.97 0.02
CA GLN A 124 9.37 -23.07 0.95
C GLN A 124 9.71 -24.52 1.35
N LYS A 125 8.79 -25.46 1.18
CA LYS A 125 9.03 -26.89 1.44
C LYS A 125 9.76 -27.58 0.28
N VAL A 126 9.90 -26.92 -0.86
CA VAL A 126 10.54 -27.46 -2.06
C VAL A 126 11.96 -26.92 -2.16
N PHE A 127 12.94 -27.82 -2.14
CA PHE A 127 14.33 -27.48 -2.39
C PHE A 127 14.60 -27.52 -3.89
N PHE A 128 14.99 -26.40 -4.44
CA PHE A 128 15.50 -26.36 -5.81
C PHE A 128 17.01 -26.56 -5.82
N LYS A 129 17.48 -27.40 -6.74
CA LYS A 129 18.92 -27.52 -6.99
C LYS A 129 19.41 -26.18 -7.53
N SER A 130 20.53 -25.68 -7.01
CA SER A 130 21.18 -24.51 -7.60
C SER A 130 21.39 -24.72 -9.09
N GLU A 131 21.19 -23.64 -9.85
CA GLU A 131 21.34 -23.65 -11.29
C GLU A 131 22.74 -24.20 -11.66
N THR A 132 22.77 -25.31 -12.34
CA THR A 132 24.04 -25.93 -12.81
C THR A 132 24.22 -25.42 -14.23
N VAL A 133 24.99 -24.38 -14.40
CA VAL A 133 25.39 -23.91 -15.72
C VAL A 133 26.39 -24.95 -16.29
N PRO A 134 26.09 -25.59 -17.43
CA PRO A 134 27.03 -26.48 -18.10
C PRO A 134 28.35 -25.76 -18.34
N GLU A 135 29.48 -26.50 -18.22
CA GLU A 135 30.82 -25.90 -18.37
C GLU A 135 31.02 -25.26 -19.75
N GLU A 136 30.33 -25.79 -20.78
CA GLU A 136 30.35 -25.26 -22.13
C GLU A 136 29.75 -23.88 -22.24
N ILE A 137 28.77 -23.55 -21.36
CA ILE A 137 28.08 -22.24 -21.35
C ILE A 137 28.72 -21.30 -20.35
N LYS A 138 29.40 -21.78 -19.33
CA LYS A 138 30.01 -20.99 -18.25
C LYS A 138 31.03 -19.97 -18.75
N TYR A 139 31.66 -20.25 -19.87
CA TYR A 139 32.68 -19.43 -20.51
C TYR A 139 32.20 -18.91 -21.87
N TYR A 140 30.91 -19.03 -22.18
CA TYR A 140 30.35 -18.46 -23.40
C TYR A 140 30.32 -16.94 -23.27
N GLU A 141 31.22 -16.30 -23.97
CA GLU A 141 31.19 -14.87 -24.23
C GLU A 141 30.49 -14.66 -25.56
N GLU A 142 29.37 -13.97 -25.54
CA GLU A 142 28.65 -13.63 -26.78
C GLU A 142 29.59 -12.82 -27.67
N PRO A 143 29.80 -13.24 -28.93
CA PRO A 143 30.70 -12.52 -29.81
C PRO A 143 30.21 -11.11 -29.99
N ILE A 144 30.98 -10.17 -29.48
CA ILE A 144 30.70 -8.74 -29.57
C ILE A 144 30.75 -8.35 -31.05
N HIS A 145 29.61 -8.07 -31.64
CA HIS A 145 29.53 -7.52 -33.00
C HIS A 145 29.92 -6.03 -32.92
N PRO A 146 31.10 -5.63 -33.49
CA PRO A 146 31.56 -4.22 -33.43
C PRO A 146 30.52 -3.24 -33.97
N GLU A 147 29.70 -3.70 -34.88
CA GLU A 147 28.62 -2.92 -35.51
C GLU A 147 27.51 -2.53 -34.53
N GLU A 148 27.21 -3.40 -33.55
CA GLU A 148 26.19 -3.13 -32.51
C GLU A 148 26.72 -2.15 -31.44
N ILE A 149 28.03 -2.19 -31.16
CA ILE A 149 28.66 -1.27 -30.18
C ILE A 149 28.87 0.09 -30.81
N VAL A 150 29.25 0.14 -32.08
CA VAL A 150 29.57 1.40 -32.77
C VAL A 150 28.28 2.13 -33.22
N GLY A 151 27.15 1.43 -33.40
CA GLY A 151 25.82 1.99 -33.69
C GLY A 151 25.87 3.41 -34.33
N ASP A 152 25.28 4.35 -33.62
CA ASP A 152 25.20 5.76 -34.05
C ASP A 152 26.39 6.63 -33.62
N ILE A 153 27.56 6.05 -33.36
CA ILE A 153 28.77 6.82 -33.02
C ILE A 153 29.31 7.48 -34.27
N THR A 154 28.98 8.74 -34.44
CA THR A 154 29.58 9.60 -35.47
C THR A 154 31.02 10.01 -35.08
N LEU A 155 31.83 10.30 -36.10
CA LEU A 155 33.20 10.80 -35.90
C LEU A 155 33.23 12.02 -34.95
N GLU A 156 32.21 12.84 -34.99
CA GLU A 156 32.06 14.03 -34.17
C GLU A 156 31.85 13.67 -32.68
N LYS A 157 31.03 12.65 -32.40
CA LYS A 157 30.78 12.14 -31.05
C LYS A 157 32.03 11.47 -30.45
N LEU A 158 32.76 10.74 -31.29
CA LEU A 158 34.05 10.15 -30.91
C LEU A 158 35.08 11.24 -30.56
N ASN A 159 35.15 12.31 -31.34
CA ASN A 159 36.07 13.45 -31.10
C ASN A 159 35.67 14.19 -29.81
N GLN A 160 34.40 14.36 -29.52
CA GLN A 160 33.92 14.92 -28.23
C GLN A 160 34.34 14.06 -27.03
N ILE A 161 34.15 12.74 -27.09
CA ILE A 161 34.57 11.83 -26.05
C ILE A 161 36.07 11.86 -25.86
N PHE A 162 36.84 11.82 -26.95
CA PHE A 162 38.30 11.91 -26.90
C PHE A 162 38.76 13.19 -26.22
N ARG A 163 38.21 14.33 -26.57
CA ARG A 163 38.56 15.62 -25.94
C ARG A 163 38.20 15.63 -24.45
N MET A 164 37.11 15.02 -24.06
CA MET A 164 36.66 14.89 -22.66
C MET A 164 37.64 14.03 -21.86
N VAL A 165 38.04 12.88 -22.39
CA VAL A 165 39.01 11.98 -21.75
C VAL A 165 40.40 12.67 -21.62
N MET A 166 40.85 13.37 -22.66
CA MET A 166 42.13 14.10 -22.63
C MET A 166 42.12 15.24 -21.62
N ARG A 167 41.00 15.96 -21.45
CA ARG A 167 40.88 16.99 -20.40
C ARG A 167 40.97 16.36 -19.00
N ARG A 168 40.23 15.25 -18.73
CA ARG A 168 40.29 14.54 -17.45
C ARG A 168 41.69 14.00 -17.14
N LYS A 169 42.43 13.58 -18.13
CA LYS A 169 43.81 13.13 -17.95
C LYS A 169 44.69 14.31 -17.52
N LYS A 170 44.57 15.46 -18.20
CA LYS A 170 45.35 16.67 -17.88
C LYS A 170 45.05 17.21 -16.47
N ASP A 171 43.78 17.21 -16.06
CA ASP A 171 43.34 17.63 -14.72
C ASP A 171 43.83 16.67 -13.59
N ARG A 172 44.24 15.43 -13.95
CA ARG A 172 44.84 14.47 -13.00
C ARG A 172 46.38 14.58 -12.92
N GLU A 173 47.01 15.12 -13.94
CA GLU A 173 48.49 15.24 -14.02
C GLU A 173 49.00 16.56 -13.43
N ASP A 174 48.13 17.55 -13.21
CA ASP A 174 48.43 18.81 -12.53
C ASP A 174 47.77 18.89 -11.15
N PRO A 175 48.25 18.19 -10.09
CA PRO A 175 47.87 18.48 -8.73
C PRO A 175 48.60 19.75 -8.27
N VAL A 176 47.83 20.82 -8.04
CA VAL A 176 48.30 21.99 -7.32
C VAL A 176 48.59 21.65 -5.88
#